data_be40fc7603c7c0d85409db7e60f0539f
#
_entry.id   be40fc7603c7c0d85409db7e60f0539f
#
_cell.length_a   1.000
_cell.length_b   1.000
_cell.length_c   1.000
_cell.angle_alpha   90.00
_cell.angle_beta   90.00
_cell.angle_gamma   90.00
#
_symmetry.space_group_name_H-M   'P 1'
#
loop_
_entity.id
_entity.type
_entity.pdbx_description
1 polymer ?
#
loop_
_entity_poly.entity_id
_entity_poly.type
_entity_poly.pdbx_seq_one_letter_code
_entity_poly.pdbx_strand_id
1 'polypeptide(L)' 'MDRPKRLGFYWIRVGEGYGWEPAELVNHRGDLEVMVLGFDLGIPVDEIYEWGVELVPPPDGEIREVED' A
#
# COMPACT_ATOMS: atom_id res chain seq x y z
N MET A 1 -14.97 -3.88 5.42
CA MET A 1 -13.69 -4.02 6.10
C MET A 1 -13.10 -2.66 6.37
N ASP A 2 -12.58 -2.48 7.57
CA ASP A 2 -12.05 -1.19 7.90
C ASP A 2 -10.70 -0.97 7.25
N ARG A 3 -10.45 0.25 6.90
CA ARG A 3 -9.15 0.54 6.34
C ARG A 3 -8.12 0.57 7.44
N PRO A 4 -6.84 0.38 7.08
CA PRO A 4 -5.78 0.35 8.08
C PRO A 4 -5.66 1.69 8.80
N LYS A 5 -5.12 1.64 10.00
CA LYS A 5 -4.97 2.83 10.79
C LYS A 5 -3.55 3.30 10.89
N ARG A 6 -2.63 2.62 10.27
CA ARG A 6 -1.25 3.08 10.33
C ARG A 6 -0.63 2.99 8.96
N LEU A 7 0.32 3.86 8.73
CA LEU A 7 1.01 3.88 7.47
C LEU A 7 1.81 2.61 7.28
N GLY A 8 2.05 2.27 6.06
CA GLY A 8 2.81 1.07 5.78
C GLY A 8 2.41 0.51 4.44
N PHE A 9 2.81 -0.74 4.20
CA PHE A 9 2.53 -1.39 2.94
C PHE A 9 1.43 -2.41 3.12
N TYR A 10 0.54 -2.48 2.15
CA TYR A 10 -0.60 -3.36 2.22
C TYR A 10 -0.93 -3.92 0.86
N TRP A 11 -1.56 -5.07 0.84
CA TRP A 11 -2.15 -5.57 -0.38
C TRP A 11 -3.48 -4.87 -0.55
N ILE A 12 -3.78 -4.43 -1.75
CA ILE A 12 -5.06 -3.79 -2.00
C ILE A 12 -5.63 -4.24 -3.32
N ARG A 13 -6.91 -4.04 -3.47
CA ARG A 13 -7.57 -4.19 -4.76
C ARG A 13 -8.21 -2.85 -5.06
N VAL A 14 -7.94 -2.31 -6.23
CA VAL A 14 -8.43 -0.99 -6.56
C VAL A 14 -9.85 -1.02 -7.08
N GLY A 15 -10.35 -2.17 -7.42
CA GLY A 15 -11.72 -2.26 -7.89
C GLY A 15 -12.10 -3.69 -8.13
N GLU A 16 -13.40 -3.90 -8.31
CA GLU A 16 -13.90 -5.23 -8.58
C GLU A 16 -13.32 -5.69 -9.89
N GLY A 17 -12.86 -6.89 -9.95
CA GLY A 17 -12.26 -7.39 -11.17
C GLY A 17 -10.77 -7.15 -11.26
N TYR A 18 -10.21 -6.40 -10.33
CA TYR A 18 -8.77 -6.17 -10.32
C TYR A 18 -8.13 -7.14 -9.34
N GLY A 19 -6.90 -7.51 -9.61
CA GLY A 19 -6.19 -8.40 -8.71
C GLY A 19 -5.60 -7.64 -7.54
N TRP A 20 -4.99 -8.39 -6.63
CA TRP A 20 -4.33 -7.78 -5.48
C TRP A 20 -3.02 -7.15 -5.92
N GLU A 21 -2.73 -6.01 -5.38
CA GLU A 21 -1.50 -5.31 -5.71
C GLU A 21 -0.90 -4.74 -4.46
N PRO A 22 0.42 -4.71 -4.37
CA PRO A 22 1.06 -4.11 -3.20
C PRO A 22 1.04 -2.60 -3.33
N ALA A 23 0.83 -1.94 -2.23
CA ALA A 23 0.76 -0.50 -2.25
C ALA A 23 1.20 0.05 -0.91
N GLU A 24 1.54 1.32 -0.90
CA GLU A 24 1.98 1.96 0.33
C GLU A 24 0.96 3.00 0.73
N LEU A 25 0.56 2.96 1.99
CA LEU A 25 -0.34 3.97 2.54
C LEU A 25 0.52 5.08 3.09
N VAL A 26 0.36 6.27 2.58
CA VAL A 26 1.19 7.39 2.96
C VAL A 26 0.33 8.56 3.38
N ASN A 27 0.94 9.49 4.09
CA ASN A 27 0.28 10.71 4.48
C ASN A 27 0.88 11.82 3.64
N HIS A 28 0.05 12.45 2.84
CA HIS A 28 0.54 13.51 1.98
C HIS A 28 -0.17 14.80 2.39
N ARG A 29 0.53 15.61 3.17
CA ARG A 29 -0.01 16.90 3.58
C ARG A 29 -1.31 16.74 4.36
N GLY A 30 -1.35 15.72 5.18
CA GLY A 30 -2.53 15.51 5.99
C GLY A 30 -3.57 14.63 5.37
N ASP A 31 -3.41 14.30 4.10
CA ASP A 31 -4.37 13.42 3.45
C ASP A 31 -3.74 12.06 3.27
N LEU A 32 -4.52 11.04 3.53
CA LEU A 32 -4.05 9.69 3.36
C LEU A 32 -4.27 9.27 1.92
N GLU A 33 -3.22 8.74 1.33
CA GLU A 33 -3.30 8.28 -0.04
C GLU A 33 -2.59 6.95 -0.16
N VAL A 34 -2.96 6.20 -1.17
CA VAL A 34 -2.37 4.92 -1.43
C VAL A 34 -1.56 5.01 -2.70
N MET A 35 -0.29 4.68 -2.60
CA MET A 35 0.60 4.69 -3.75
C MET A 35 0.78 3.27 -4.21
N VAL A 36 0.21 2.95 -5.35
CA VAL A 36 0.31 1.61 -5.89
C VAL A 36 1.61 1.51 -6.66
N LEU A 37 2.36 0.46 -6.40
CA LEU A 37 3.63 0.29 -7.06
C LEU A 37 3.39 0.18 -8.55
N GLY A 38 4.16 0.91 -9.31
CA GLY A 38 3.98 0.89 -10.74
C GLY A 38 3.09 1.97 -11.26
N PHE A 39 2.41 2.68 -10.37
CA PHE A 39 1.56 3.78 -10.78
C PHE A 39 2.16 5.05 -10.22
N ASP A 40 2.00 6.12 -10.94
CA ASP A 40 2.53 7.39 -10.47
C ASP A 40 1.53 8.20 -9.69
N LEU A 41 0.30 7.74 -9.62
CA LEU A 41 -0.72 8.53 -8.96
C LEU A 41 -1.08 7.94 -7.62
N GLY A 42 -1.39 8.82 -6.68
CA GLY A 42 -1.93 8.37 -5.42
C GLY A 42 -3.41 8.19 -5.54
N ILE A 43 -3.95 7.25 -4.80
CA ILE A 43 -5.38 6.99 -4.80
C ILE A 43 -5.90 7.31 -3.43
N PRO A 44 -6.94 8.11 -3.31
CA PRO A 44 -7.50 8.40 -1.98
C PRO A 44 -7.91 7.11 -1.28
N VAL A 45 -7.67 7.06 0.02
CA VAL A 45 -7.94 5.81 0.74
C VAL A 45 -9.39 5.41 0.63
N ASP A 46 -10.30 6.38 0.49
CA ASP A 46 -11.70 6.03 0.43
C ASP A 46 -12.09 5.37 -0.88
N GLU A 47 -11.19 5.37 -1.86
CA GLU A 47 -11.51 4.76 -3.12
C GLU A 47 -10.92 3.38 -3.30
N ILE A 48 -10.28 2.86 -2.27
CA ILE A 48 -9.75 1.51 -2.35
C ILE A 48 -10.89 0.54 -2.17
N TYR A 49 -11.01 -0.39 -3.10
CA TYR A 49 -12.12 -1.32 -3.08
C TYR A 49 -12.00 -2.33 -1.96
N GLU A 50 -10.81 -2.83 -1.75
CA GLU A 50 -10.64 -3.85 -0.73
C GLU A 50 -9.22 -3.79 -0.18
N TRP A 51 -9.08 -3.96 1.12
CA TRP A 51 -7.79 -3.97 1.78
C TRP A 51 -7.42 -5.38 2.17
N GLY A 52 -6.17 -5.74 1.98
CA GLY A 52 -5.68 -7.06 2.38
C GLY A 52 -4.77 -6.96 3.56
N VAL A 53 -3.92 -7.95 3.72
CA VAL A 53 -3.06 -8.00 4.90
C VAL A 53 -1.91 -7.03 4.73
N GLU A 54 -1.38 -6.61 5.84
CA GLU A 54 -0.25 -5.71 5.86
C GLU A 54 1.00 -6.46 5.45
N LEU A 55 1.83 -5.80 4.65
CA LEU A 55 3.11 -6.37 4.26
C LEU A 55 4.14 -5.82 5.23
N VAL A 56 4.65 -6.69 6.04
CA VAL A 56 5.58 -6.29 7.08
C VAL A 56 6.99 -6.27 6.52
N PRO A 57 7.70 -5.17 6.61
CA PRO A 57 9.07 -5.14 6.08
C PRO A 57 9.96 -6.06 6.90
N PRO A 58 11.11 -6.42 6.35
CA PRO A 58 12.01 -7.31 7.06
C PRO A 58 12.44 -6.66 8.37
N PRO A 59 12.74 -7.46 9.36
CA PRO A 59 13.23 -6.93 10.61
C PRO A 59 14.53 -6.20 10.37
N ASP A 60 14.81 -5.30 11.21
CA ASP A 60 16.05 -4.59 11.09
C ASP A 60 16.03 -3.61 9.97
N GLY A 61 14.96 -3.50 9.29
CA GLY A 61 14.88 -2.60 8.18
C GLY A 61 15.97 -2.86 7.19
N GLU A 62 16.46 -4.08 7.17
CA GLU A 62 17.54 -4.37 6.35
C GLU A 62 17.17 -4.44 4.93
N ILE A 63 17.82 -3.75 4.10
CA ILE A 63 17.55 -3.82 2.71
C ILE A 63 18.40 -4.87 2.12
N ARG A 64 17.75 -5.81 1.49
CA ARG A 64 18.44 -6.88 0.90
C ARG A 64 19.02 -6.39 -0.35
N GLU A 65 20.24 -6.15 -0.33
CA GLU A 65 20.84 -5.76 -1.50
C GLU A 65 20.83 -6.83 -2.47
N VAL A 66 20.55 -6.51 -3.66
CA VAL A 66 20.55 -7.49 -4.67
C VAL A 66 21.98 -7.66 -5.03
N GLU A 67 22.51 -8.70 -4.60
CA GLU A 67 23.83 -8.92 -4.89
C GLU A 67 23.99 -9.30 -6.25
N ASP A 68 24.73 -8.70 -6.95
CA ASP A 68 24.85 -9.06 -8.30
C ASP A 68 25.92 -9.91 -8.62
#